data_89c8eb952f38b2af7ed6ed417f7c3127
#
_entry.id   89c8eb952f38b2af7ed6ed417f7c3127
#
_cell.length_a   1.000
_cell.length_b   1.000
_cell.length_c   1.000
_cell.angle_alpha   90.00
_cell.angle_beta   90.00
_cell.angle_gamma   90.00
#
_symmetry.space_group_name_H-M   'P 1'
#
loop_
_entity.id
_entity.type
_entity.pdbx_description
1 polymer ?
#
loop_
_entity_poly.entity_id
_entity_poly.type
_entity_poly.pdbx_seq_one_letter_code
_entity_poly.pdbx_strand_id
1 'polypeptide(L)'
;MFNLYLDNFRNFYNTHIPIKDVNFLVGENSSGKTSVLNVLELIGNYQFWFGEFKFFNESVDMRLFNDIVNPNSQNKIQFKIGFYFDESENIIISKRKSNTINIAILKFKNKNGIPNISEINFSIDNLVINLQMFDNSIICSYKFSKFKKKTKFLKYCI
;
A
#
# COMPACT_ATOMS: atom_id res chain seq x y z
N MET A 1 13.80 -6.94 -7.01
CA MET A 1 12.79 -7.83 -6.42
C MET A 1 11.58 -7.01 -5.98
N PHE A 2 10.35 -7.49 -6.20
CA PHE A 2 9.13 -6.85 -5.71
C PHE A 2 8.86 -7.30 -4.26
N ASN A 3 8.53 -6.36 -3.38
CA ASN A 3 8.20 -6.64 -2.00
C ASN A 3 6.84 -6.06 -1.66
N LEU A 4 6.00 -6.86 -1.04
CA LEU A 4 4.73 -6.44 -0.45
C LEU A 4 4.95 -6.05 1.00
N TYR A 5 4.44 -4.89 1.41
CA TYR A 5 4.43 -4.42 2.78
C TYR A 5 3.02 -4.40 3.34
N LEU A 6 2.81 -5.03 4.48
CA LEU A 6 1.55 -5.07 5.19
C LEU A 6 1.74 -4.62 6.64
N ASP A 7 0.98 -3.63 7.08
CA ASP A 7 1.02 -3.13 8.45
C ASP A 7 -0.38 -2.99 9.00
N ASN A 8 -0.58 -3.61 10.15
CA ASN A 8 -1.87 -3.66 10.84
C ASN A 8 -3.00 -4.25 9.97
N PHE A 9 -2.65 -5.19 9.09
CA PHE A 9 -3.52 -5.84 8.13
C PHE A 9 -3.70 -7.31 8.50
N ARG A 10 -4.89 -7.71 8.94
CA ARG A 10 -5.20 -9.07 9.44
C ARG A 10 -4.13 -9.55 10.43
N ASN A 11 -3.42 -10.65 10.12
CA ASN A 11 -2.37 -11.20 10.98
C ASN A 11 -1.01 -10.52 10.80
N PHE A 12 -0.90 -9.54 9.92
CA PHE A 12 0.36 -8.89 9.59
C PHE A 12 0.54 -7.58 10.36
N TYR A 13 1.70 -7.42 10.95
CA TYR A 13 2.14 -6.21 11.63
C TYR A 13 3.55 -5.89 11.16
N ASN A 14 3.73 -4.73 10.53
CA ASN A 14 5.02 -4.25 10.01
C ASN A 14 5.78 -5.35 9.23
N THR A 15 5.09 -6.06 8.34
CA THR A 15 5.59 -7.26 7.68
C THR A 15 5.96 -6.97 6.24
N HIS A 16 7.15 -7.42 5.83
CA HIS A 16 7.65 -7.35 4.47
C HIS A 16 7.69 -8.77 3.88
N ILE A 17 7.07 -8.93 2.71
CA ILE A 17 6.94 -10.22 2.04
C ILE A 17 7.59 -10.10 0.66
N PRO A 18 8.74 -10.76 0.42
CA PRO A 18 9.35 -10.78 -0.90
C PRO A 18 8.49 -11.59 -1.88
N ILE A 19 8.20 -11.01 -3.04
CA ILE A 19 7.43 -11.64 -4.11
C ILE A 19 8.36 -11.87 -5.29
N LYS A 20 8.44 -13.13 -5.72
CA LYS A 20 9.24 -13.61 -6.86
C LYS A 20 8.32 -14.11 -7.97
N ASP A 21 8.88 -14.52 -9.09
CA ASP A 21 8.13 -15.09 -10.22
C ASP A 21 7.33 -16.35 -9.82
N VAL A 22 7.88 -17.14 -8.89
CA VAL A 22 7.21 -18.28 -8.28
C VAL A 22 7.33 -18.18 -6.76
N ASN A 23 6.20 -18.27 -6.06
CA ASN A 23 6.12 -18.20 -4.61
C ASN A 23 5.32 -19.39 -4.07
N PHE A 24 5.84 -20.05 -3.05
CA PHE A 24 5.14 -21.10 -2.31
C PHE A 24 4.73 -20.59 -0.93
N LEU A 25 3.44 -20.42 -0.71
CA LEU A 25 2.89 -20.02 0.58
C LEU A 25 2.56 -21.27 1.41
N VAL A 26 3.40 -21.58 2.37
CA VAL A 26 3.25 -22.73 3.29
C VAL A 26 3.02 -22.23 4.71
N GLY A 27 2.31 -22.99 5.50
CA GLY A 27 2.02 -22.66 6.91
C GLY A 27 0.69 -23.24 7.39
N GLU A 28 0.43 -23.11 8.66
CA GLU A 28 -0.80 -23.55 9.32
C GLU A 28 -2.05 -22.81 8.78
N ASN A 29 -3.23 -23.36 9.08
CA ASN A 29 -4.49 -22.69 8.78
C ASN A 29 -4.52 -21.34 9.53
N SER A 30 -5.13 -20.34 8.91
CA SER A 30 -5.21 -18.96 9.43
C SER A 30 -3.87 -18.20 9.57
N SER A 31 -2.76 -18.73 9.03
CA SER A 31 -1.46 -18.05 9.05
C SER A 31 -1.38 -16.81 8.15
N GLY A 32 -2.43 -16.49 7.38
CA GLY A 32 -2.50 -15.30 6.51
C GLY A 32 -2.22 -15.56 5.04
N LYS A 33 -2.02 -16.81 4.59
CA LYS A 33 -1.77 -17.17 3.17
C LYS A 33 -2.81 -16.57 2.22
N THR A 34 -4.08 -16.81 2.49
CA THR A 34 -5.19 -16.26 1.71
C THR A 34 -5.23 -14.73 1.74
N SER A 35 -4.84 -14.13 2.87
CA SER A 35 -4.78 -12.66 2.98
C SER A 35 -3.73 -12.05 2.05
N VAL A 36 -2.57 -12.71 1.91
CA VAL A 36 -1.53 -12.28 0.96
C VAL A 36 -2.03 -12.41 -0.49
N LEU A 37 -2.63 -13.57 -0.84
CA LEU A 37 -3.20 -13.80 -2.17
C LEU A 37 -4.28 -12.77 -2.51
N ASN A 38 -5.19 -12.50 -1.58
CA ASN A 38 -6.25 -11.49 -1.78
C ASN A 38 -5.68 -10.09 -2.02
N VAL A 39 -4.63 -9.69 -1.29
CA VAL A 39 -4.00 -8.39 -1.53
C VAL A 39 -3.32 -8.36 -2.89
N LEU A 40 -2.59 -9.41 -3.27
CA LEU A 40 -1.94 -9.49 -4.59
C LEU A 40 -2.98 -9.45 -5.72
N GLU A 41 -4.09 -10.15 -5.59
CA GLU A 41 -5.25 -10.10 -6.50
C GLU A 41 -5.79 -8.68 -6.63
N LEU A 42 -6.04 -7.99 -5.50
CA LEU A 42 -6.56 -6.62 -5.51
C LEU A 42 -5.60 -5.65 -6.17
N ILE A 43 -4.33 -5.63 -5.77
CA ILE A 43 -3.36 -4.69 -6.34
C ILE A 43 -3.01 -5.00 -7.80
N GLY A 44 -3.17 -6.25 -8.24
CA GLY A 44 -3.04 -6.66 -9.63
C GLY A 44 -4.21 -6.25 -10.52
N ASN A 45 -5.36 -5.93 -9.93
CA ASN A 45 -6.56 -5.54 -10.65
C ASN A 45 -6.61 -4.01 -10.85
N TYR A 46 -6.73 -3.56 -12.11
CA TYR A 46 -6.82 -2.13 -12.43
C TYR A 46 -8.03 -1.44 -11.76
N GLN A 47 -9.13 -2.17 -11.54
CA GLN A 47 -10.33 -1.62 -10.89
C GLN A 47 -10.07 -1.19 -9.45
N PHE A 48 -9.12 -1.82 -8.75
CA PHE A 48 -8.73 -1.38 -7.42
C PHE A 48 -8.17 0.05 -7.45
N TRP A 49 -7.35 0.36 -8.43
CA TRP A 49 -6.68 1.67 -8.55
C TRP A 49 -7.61 2.78 -9.03
N PHE A 50 -8.51 2.46 -9.96
CA PHE A 50 -9.44 3.44 -10.56
C PHE A 50 -10.84 3.38 -9.95
N GLY A 51 -11.14 2.37 -9.13
CA GLY A 51 -12.44 2.11 -8.51
C GLY A 51 -12.51 2.46 -7.03
N GLU A 52 -11.98 3.61 -6.59
CA GLU A 52 -12.04 4.07 -5.19
C GLU A 52 -11.33 3.14 -4.18
N PHE A 53 -10.36 2.34 -4.62
CA PHE A 53 -9.64 1.37 -3.78
C PHE A 53 -10.57 0.38 -3.06
N LYS A 54 -11.54 -0.17 -3.76
CA LYS A 54 -12.49 -1.13 -3.20
C LYS A 54 -11.81 -2.46 -2.85
N PHE A 55 -12.04 -2.95 -1.64
CA PHE A 55 -11.49 -4.21 -1.15
C PHE A 55 -12.38 -5.42 -1.48
N PHE A 56 -13.05 -5.39 -2.62
CA PHE A 56 -13.84 -6.52 -3.12
C PHE A 56 -13.87 -6.53 -4.65
N ASN A 57 -13.92 -7.73 -5.19
CA ASN A 57 -14.18 -8.04 -6.60
C ASN A 57 -14.87 -9.41 -6.66
N GLU A 58 -14.90 -10.08 -7.82
CA GLU A 58 -15.52 -11.39 -7.98
C GLU A 58 -14.85 -12.49 -7.14
N SER A 59 -13.53 -12.39 -6.89
CA SER A 59 -12.72 -13.39 -6.19
C SER A 59 -12.43 -13.02 -4.73
N VAL A 60 -12.46 -11.74 -4.40
CA VAL A 60 -12.07 -11.21 -3.09
C VAL A 60 -13.23 -10.46 -2.45
N ASP A 61 -13.56 -10.80 -1.22
CA ASP A 61 -14.52 -10.07 -0.41
C ASP A 61 -13.92 -9.69 0.95
N MET A 62 -13.44 -8.43 1.03
CA MET A 62 -12.91 -7.80 2.24
C MET A 62 -13.54 -6.41 2.39
N ARG A 63 -14.88 -6.34 2.42
CA ARG A 63 -15.62 -5.07 2.39
C ARG A 63 -15.53 -4.31 3.69
N LEU A 64 -15.55 -5.02 4.82
CA LEU A 64 -15.63 -4.40 6.13
C LEU A 64 -14.23 -4.10 6.68
N PHE A 65 -14.07 -2.89 7.19
CA PHE A 65 -12.81 -2.46 7.78
C PHE A 65 -12.35 -3.37 8.92
N ASN A 66 -13.28 -3.83 9.75
CA ASN A 66 -12.98 -4.70 10.89
C ASN A 66 -12.51 -6.10 10.48
N ASP A 67 -12.84 -6.55 9.26
CA ASP A 67 -12.37 -7.83 8.73
C ASP A 67 -10.93 -7.74 8.19
N ILE A 68 -10.44 -6.50 7.99
CA ILE A 68 -9.12 -6.23 7.42
C ILE A 68 -8.12 -5.82 8.50
N VAL A 69 -8.52 -4.94 9.41
CA VAL A 69 -7.61 -4.47 10.44
C VAL A 69 -7.19 -5.61 11.37
N ASN A 70 -5.95 -5.57 11.86
CA ASN A 70 -5.45 -6.61 12.76
C ASN A 70 -6.27 -6.65 14.07
N PRO A 71 -6.94 -7.77 14.39
CA PRO A 71 -7.81 -7.88 15.56
C PRO A 71 -7.06 -7.72 16.89
N ASN A 72 -5.76 -8.03 16.92
CA ASN A 72 -4.90 -7.96 18.11
C ASN A 72 -4.19 -6.61 18.25
N SER A 73 -4.36 -5.69 17.28
CA SER A 73 -3.72 -4.39 17.33
C SER A 73 -4.40 -3.47 18.34
N GLN A 74 -3.60 -2.70 19.08
CA GLN A 74 -4.11 -1.58 19.89
C GLN A 74 -4.62 -0.43 19.00
N ASN A 75 -4.08 -0.30 17.78
CA ASN A 75 -4.47 0.73 16.82
C ASN A 75 -5.44 0.15 15.78
N LYS A 76 -6.72 0.09 16.10
CA LYS A 76 -7.78 -0.41 15.21
C LYS A 76 -8.38 0.67 14.30
N ILE A 77 -7.70 1.78 14.07
CA ILE A 77 -8.23 2.89 13.29
C ILE A 77 -7.67 2.98 11.87
N GLN A 78 -6.60 2.25 11.56
CA GLN A 78 -5.94 2.29 10.26
C GLN A 78 -5.12 1.03 9.99
N PHE A 79 -4.92 0.75 8.70
CA PHE A 79 -3.93 -0.23 8.22
C PHE A 79 -3.20 0.32 6.99
N LYS A 80 -2.11 -0.34 6.59
CA LYS A 80 -1.32 0.05 5.42
C LYS A 80 -1.06 -1.14 4.51
N ILE A 81 -1.09 -0.87 3.22
CA ILE A 81 -0.58 -1.75 2.17
C ILE A 81 0.47 -0.96 1.41
N GLY A 82 1.62 -1.55 1.21
CA GLY A 82 2.68 -0.93 0.44
C GLY A 82 3.39 -1.94 -0.45
N PHE A 83 4.15 -1.42 -1.38
CA PHE A 83 5.01 -2.21 -2.24
C PHE A 83 6.23 -1.40 -2.63
N TYR A 84 7.33 -2.10 -2.82
CA TYR A 84 8.56 -1.47 -3.25
C TYR A 84 9.39 -2.44 -4.10
N PHE A 85 10.20 -1.85 -4.98
CA PHE A 85 11.15 -2.57 -5.79
C PHE A 85 12.53 -2.39 -5.18
N ASP A 86 13.17 -3.50 -4.85
CA ASP A 86 14.56 -3.53 -4.44
C ASP A 86 15.42 -3.90 -5.65
N GLU A 87 16.18 -2.93 -6.13
CA GLU A 87 17.08 -3.10 -7.28
C GLU A 87 18.45 -3.66 -6.88
N SER A 88 18.70 -3.90 -5.60
CA SER A 88 20.01 -4.34 -5.10
C SER A 88 20.47 -5.70 -5.66
N GLU A 89 19.55 -6.55 -6.10
CA GLU A 89 19.86 -7.83 -6.72
C GLU A 89 20.27 -7.72 -8.21
N ASN A 90 19.98 -6.61 -8.91
CA ASN A 90 20.30 -6.42 -10.33
C ASN A 90 21.61 -5.65 -10.59
N ILE A 91 22.49 -5.54 -9.59
CA ILE A 91 23.73 -4.74 -9.64
C ILE A 91 24.82 -5.28 -10.60
N ILE A 92 24.61 -6.41 -11.26
CA ILE A 92 25.63 -6.96 -12.18
C ILE A 92 25.72 -6.19 -13.51
N ILE A 93 24.73 -5.38 -13.90
CA ILE A 93 24.68 -4.78 -15.24
C ILE A 93 24.82 -3.24 -15.25
N SER A 94 24.60 -2.53 -14.16
CA SER A 94 24.73 -1.07 -14.18
C SER A 94 25.71 -0.55 -13.12
N LYS A 95 26.73 0.18 -13.58
CA LYS A 95 27.74 0.87 -12.73
C LYS A 95 27.18 2.04 -11.91
N ARG A 96 25.86 2.18 -11.77
CA ARG A 96 25.21 3.21 -10.96
C ARG A 96 24.64 2.57 -9.69
N LYS A 97 25.37 2.70 -8.59
CA LYS A 97 24.81 2.52 -7.24
C LYS A 97 23.77 3.62 -6.97
N SER A 98 22.55 3.46 -7.41
CA SER A 98 21.45 4.21 -6.83
C SER A 98 20.84 3.34 -5.73
N ASN A 99 21.08 3.65 -4.49
CA ASN A 99 20.39 3.04 -3.34
C ASN A 99 18.97 3.62 -3.20
N THR A 100 18.29 3.85 -4.33
CA THR A 100 16.95 4.43 -4.33
C THR A 100 15.95 3.28 -4.34
N ILE A 101 15.19 3.19 -3.26
CA ILE A 101 14.09 2.25 -3.15
C ILE A 101 12.83 2.97 -3.61
N ASN A 102 12.23 2.48 -4.69
CA ASN A 102 10.95 2.99 -5.17
C ASN A 102 9.82 2.36 -4.32
N ILE A 103 9.17 3.18 -3.52
CA ILE A 103 8.15 2.75 -2.55
C ILE A 103 6.82 3.42 -2.86
N ALA A 104 5.73 2.66 -2.77
CA ALA A 104 4.39 3.18 -2.65
C ALA A 104 3.72 2.61 -1.40
N ILE A 105 3.15 3.45 -0.55
CA ILE A 105 2.42 3.05 0.65
C ILE A 105 1.05 3.71 0.65
N LEU A 106 0.02 2.88 0.69
CA LEU A 106 -1.39 3.26 0.81
C LEU A 106 -1.82 3.08 2.25
N LYS A 107 -2.42 4.10 2.84
CA LYS A 107 -2.94 4.08 4.20
C LYS A 107 -4.44 4.23 4.18
N PHE A 108 -5.10 3.31 4.84
CA PHE A 108 -6.56 3.23 4.91
C PHE A 108 -7.03 3.50 6.34
N LYS A 109 -8.15 4.19 6.47
CA LYS A 109 -8.86 4.43 7.73
C LYS A 109 -10.28 3.93 7.64
N ASN A 110 -10.87 3.71 8.80
CA ASN A 110 -12.30 3.40 8.89
C ASN A 110 -13.13 4.64 8.57
N LYS A 111 -14.03 4.51 7.60
CA LYS A 111 -15.09 5.48 7.32
C LYS A 111 -16.42 4.70 7.21
N ASN A 112 -17.25 4.82 8.25
CA ASN A 112 -18.55 4.14 8.31
C ASN A 112 -18.47 2.60 8.13
N GLY A 113 -17.44 1.97 8.72
CA GLY A 113 -17.25 0.52 8.63
C GLY A 113 -16.52 0.05 7.37
N ILE A 114 -16.19 0.94 6.43
CA ILE A 114 -15.57 0.63 5.14
C ILE A 114 -14.13 1.19 5.11
N PRO A 115 -13.17 0.45 4.50
CA PRO A 115 -11.84 0.99 4.25
C PRO A 115 -11.89 2.19 3.30
N ASN A 116 -11.33 3.30 3.73
CA ASN A 116 -11.23 4.51 2.91
C ASN A 116 -9.78 4.98 2.87
N ILE A 117 -9.30 5.30 1.66
CA ILE A 117 -7.93 5.80 1.49
C ILE A 117 -7.77 7.15 2.18
N SER A 118 -6.79 7.27 3.05
CA SER A 118 -6.52 8.51 3.80
C SER A 118 -5.20 9.15 3.42
N GLU A 119 -4.25 8.35 2.93
CA GLU A 119 -2.92 8.85 2.59
C GLU A 119 -2.26 7.94 1.57
N ILE A 120 -1.54 8.52 0.63
CA ILE A 120 -0.69 7.83 -0.33
C ILE A 120 0.70 8.43 -0.26
N ASN A 121 1.70 7.59 -0.04
CA ASN A 121 3.11 7.98 -0.03
C ASN A 121 3.82 7.31 -1.19
N PHE A 122 4.48 8.09 -2.02
CA PHE A 122 5.36 7.62 -3.07
C PHE A 122 6.78 8.12 -2.83
N SER A 123 7.76 7.25 -3.01
CA SER A 123 9.16 7.62 -3.10
C SER A 123 9.75 6.99 -4.35
N ILE A 124 10.22 7.81 -5.26
CA ILE A 124 10.85 7.39 -6.51
C ILE A 124 12.12 8.21 -6.65
N ASP A 125 13.26 7.56 -6.61
CA ASP A 125 14.57 8.21 -6.63
C ASP A 125 14.68 9.32 -5.56
N ASN A 126 14.84 10.56 -5.99
CA ASN A 126 14.96 11.74 -5.13
C ASN A 126 13.62 12.47 -4.91
N LEU A 127 12.52 11.95 -5.44
CA LEU A 127 11.19 12.52 -5.32
C LEU A 127 10.38 11.76 -4.28
N VAL A 128 9.92 12.47 -3.26
CA VAL A 128 8.96 11.95 -2.27
C VAL A 128 7.68 12.76 -2.40
N ILE A 129 6.57 12.08 -2.60
CA ILE A 129 5.23 12.66 -2.69
C ILE A 129 4.39 12.08 -1.58
N ASN A 130 3.70 12.94 -0.83
CA ASN A 130 2.67 12.56 0.13
C ASN A 130 1.36 13.21 -0.28
N LEU A 131 0.34 12.40 -0.49
CA LEU A 131 -1.04 12.81 -0.76
C LEU A 131 -1.89 12.49 0.46
N GLN A 132 -2.46 13.49 1.11
CA GLN A 132 -3.42 13.33 2.19
C GLN A 132 -4.82 13.58 1.65
N MET A 133 -5.69 12.57 1.83
CA MET A 133 -7.06 12.59 1.33
C MET A 133 -8.02 13.08 2.41
N PHE A 134 -8.81 14.09 2.09
CA PHE A 134 -9.91 14.61 2.89
C PHE A 134 -11.20 14.54 2.06
N ASP A 135 -12.35 14.66 2.69
CA ASP A 135 -13.64 14.53 2.00
C ASP A 135 -13.74 15.45 0.77
N ASN A 136 -13.34 16.70 0.90
CA ASN A 136 -13.47 17.72 -0.14
C ASN A 136 -12.13 18.27 -0.67
N SER A 137 -11.01 17.66 -0.29
CA SER A 137 -9.71 18.18 -0.72
C SER A 137 -8.62 17.13 -0.64
N ILE A 138 -7.59 17.34 -1.46
CA ILE A 138 -6.35 16.57 -1.40
C ILE A 138 -5.22 17.55 -1.10
N ILE A 139 -4.44 17.25 -0.09
CA ILE A 139 -3.21 17.99 0.19
C ILE A 139 -2.05 17.20 -0.39
N CYS A 140 -1.39 17.78 -1.37
CA CYS A 140 -0.16 17.25 -1.93
C CYS A 140 1.04 17.94 -1.30
N SER A 141 1.95 17.16 -0.74
CA SER A 141 3.26 17.61 -0.28
C SER A 141 4.31 16.87 -1.07
N TYR A 142 5.29 17.56 -1.59
CA TYR A 142 6.39 16.88 -2.26
C TYR A 142 7.75 17.45 -1.86
N LYS A 143 8.73 16.60 -1.90
CA LYS A 143 10.14 16.91 -1.69
C LYS A 143 10.92 16.36 -2.87
N PHE A 144 11.64 17.23 -3.55
CA PHE A 144 12.57 16.82 -4.59
C PHE A 144 13.96 17.32 -4.22
N SER A 145 14.85 16.40 -3.91
CA SER A 145 16.20 16.73 -3.45
C SER A 145 16.17 17.70 -2.24
N LYS A 146 16.57 18.98 -2.44
CA LYS A 146 16.59 20.01 -1.39
C LYS A 146 15.30 20.85 -1.31
N PHE A 147 14.39 20.72 -2.29
CA PHE A 147 13.16 21.50 -2.34
C PHE A 147 11.98 20.78 -1.70
N LYS A 148 11.22 21.51 -0.88
CA LYS A 148 9.95 21.04 -0.32
C LYS A 148 8.85 22.01 -0.74
N LYS A 149 7.71 21.48 -1.18
CA LYS A 149 6.51 22.27 -1.46
C LYS A 149 5.27 21.53 -0.95
N LYS A 150 4.29 22.30 -0.50
CA LYS A 150 2.96 21.80 -0.12
C LYS A 150 1.91 22.58 -0.92
N THR A 151 1.00 21.85 -1.56
CA THR A 151 -0.09 22.41 -2.34
C THR A 151 -1.38 21.70 -1.97
N LYS A 152 -2.47 22.45 -1.83
CA LYS A 152 -3.81 21.90 -1.59
C LYS A 152 -4.60 21.95 -2.90
N PHE A 153 -5.20 20.82 -3.25
CA PHE A 153 -6.13 20.72 -4.37
C PHE A 153 -7.53 20.49 -3.80
N LEU A 154 -8.50 21.23 -4.33
CA LEU A 154 -9.91 20.95 -4.07
C LEU A 154 -10.31 19.70 -4.87
N LYS A 155 -10.95 18.76 -4.22
CA LYS A 155 -11.54 17.60 -4.87
C LYS A 155 -12.86 18.08 -5.47
N TYR A 156 -12.91 18.30 -6.76
CA TYR A 156 -14.18 18.48 -7.45
C TYR A 156 -14.84 17.11 -7.56
N CYS A 157 -16.01 16.95 -6.95
CA CYS A 157 -16.88 15.83 -7.27
C CYS A 157 -17.31 16.00 -8.73
N ILE A 158 -16.89 15.09 -9.60
CA ILE A 158 -17.47 14.88 -10.91
C ILE A 158 -18.64 13.92 -10.74
#